data_ffd8910a595fff1faad769158173b2a5
#
_entry.id   ffd8910a595fff1faad769158173b2a5
#
_cell.length_a   1.000
_cell.length_b   1.000
_cell.length_c   1.000
_cell.angle_alpha   90.00
_cell.angle_beta   90.00
_cell.angle_gamma   90.00
#
_symmetry.space_group_name_H-M   'P 1'
#
loop_
_entity.id
_entity.type
_entity.pdbx_description
1 polymer ?
#
loop_
_entity_poly.entity_id
_entity_poly.type
_entity_poly.pdbx_seq_one_letter_code
_entity_poly.pdbx_strand_id
1 'polypeptide(L)'
;MLKSLRAVVRFKKFESDPIKRRLSKVANIEDLRNLARRRLPSGVFDYIDGAAEDERTYDRNEAGFAKIGFAPRVLRGNAEIDTSTTLMGKHLPVPLVLAPTGFTRIAHSQGELAVARSAARAGLPYA
;
A
#
# COMPACT_ATOMS: atom_id res chain seq x y z
N MET A 1 31.66 -10.02 -20.14
CA MET A 1 31.56 -9.37 -18.81
C MET A 1 30.62 -8.13 -18.80
N LEU A 2 30.78 -7.15 -19.70
CA LEU A 2 29.89 -5.95 -19.74
C LEU A 2 28.40 -6.22 -20.08
N LYS A 3 28.08 -7.27 -20.84
CA LYS A 3 26.68 -7.64 -21.16
C LYS A 3 25.94 -8.23 -19.96
N SER A 4 26.61 -8.93 -19.07
CA SER A 4 26.03 -9.50 -17.86
C SER A 4 25.72 -8.42 -16.80
N LEU A 5 26.53 -7.38 -16.70
CA LEU A 5 26.30 -6.25 -15.81
C LEU A 5 25.06 -5.43 -16.23
N ARG A 6 24.83 -5.24 -17.54
CA ARG A 6 23.62 -4.54 -18.05
C ARG A 6 22.32 -5.30 -17.79
N ALA A 7 22.35 -6.61 -17.63
CA ALA A 7 21.18 -7.42 -17.28
C ALA A 7 20.76 -7.25 -15.81
N VAL A 8 21.71 -6.93 -14.94
CA VAL A 8 21.48 -6.80 -13.48
C VAL A 8 21.26 -5.34 -13.07
N VAL A 9 21.97 -4.39 -13.70
CA VAL A 9 21.87 -2.97 -13.37
C VAL A 9 20.85 -2.29 -14.27
N ARG A 10 19.64 -2.06 -13.76
CA ARG A 10 18.64 -1.22 -14.41
C ARG A 10 18.82 0.23 -13.96
N PHE A 11 19.35 1.08 -14.84
CA PHE A 11 19.34 2.53 -14.60
C PHE A 11 17.89 3.02 -14.66
N LYS A 12 17.39 3.53 -13.55
CA LYS A 12 16.09 4.23 -13.54
C LYS A 12 16.20 5.50 -14.39
N LYS A 13 15.26 5.71 -15.30
CA LYS A 13 15.13 6.99 -16.00
C LYS A 13 14.97 8.11 -14.97
N PHE A 14 15.56 9.26 -15.25
CA PHE A 14 15.39 10.43 -14.39
C PHE A 14 13.90 10.83 -14.37
N GLU A 15 13.32 10.85 -13.17
CA GLU A 15 11.93 11.30 -12.95
C GLU A 15 11.96 12.78 -12.57
N SER A 16 11.41 13.62 -13.43
CA SER A 16 11.35 15.07 -13.23
C SER A 16 10.29 15.49 -12.22
N ASP A 17 9.21 14.72 -12.09
CA ASP A 17 8.15 14.95 -11.11
C ASP A 17 8.67 14.64 -9.69
N PRO A 18 8.76 15.64 -8.80
CA PRO A 18 9.28 15.45 -7.46
C PRO A 18 8.41 14.49 -6.61
N ILE A 19 7.10 14.41 -6.87
CA ILE A 19 6.19 13.50 -6.16
C ILE A 19 6.46 12.07 -6.61
N LYS A 20 6.46 11.82 -7.91
CA LYS A 20 6.76 10.48 -8.45
C LYS A 20 8.16 10.01 -8.04
N ARG A 21 9.15 10.91 -8.04
CA ARG A 21 10.51 10.59 -7.60
C ARG A 21 10.57 10.20 -6.12
N ARG A 22 9.78 10.84 -5.23
CA ARG A 22 9.68 10.44 -3.82
C ARG A 22 8.98 9.09 -3.69
N LEU A 23 7.84 8.92 -4.35
CA LEU A 23 7.08 7.67 -4.31
C LEU A 23 7.86 6.48 -4.91
N SER A 24 8.72 6.71 -5.90
CA SER A 24 9.54 5.64 -6.48
C SER A 24 10.61 5.09 -5.53
N LYS A 25 10.83 5.73 -4.39
CA LYS A 25 11.74 5.29 -3.32
C LYS A 25 11.03 4.53 -2.20
N VAL A 26 9.70 4.55 -2.23
CA VAL A 26 8.86 3.86 -1.23
C VAL A 26 8.87 2.37 -1.53
N ALA A 27 9.26 1.57 -0.55
CA ALA A 27 9.28 0.12 -0.64
C ALA A 27 8.14 -0.54 0.17
N ASN A 28 7.65 0.14 1.19
CA ASN A 28 6.63 -0.39 2.09
C ASN A 28 5.74 0.73 2.66
N ILE A 29 4.76 0.37 3.47
CA ILE A 29 3.82 1.33 4.09
C ILE A 29 4.53 2.22 5.11
N GLU A 30 5.53 1.70 5.83
CA GLU A 30 6.29 2.49 6.80
C GLU A 30 7.05 3.65 6.13
N ASP A 31 7.56 3.46 4.93
CA ASP A 31 8.16 4.55 4.15
C ASP A 31 7.14 5.65 3.83
N LEU A 32 5.88 5.27 3.53
CA LEU A 32 4.79 6.24 3.32
C LEU A 32 4.42 6.97 4.61
N ARG A 33 4.36 6.26 5.73
CA ARG A 33 4.12 6.83 7.06
C ARG A 33 5.18 7.89 7.38
N ASN A 34 6.45 7.57 7.16
CA ASN A 34 7.56 8.49 7.35
C ASN A 34 7.51 9.73 6.42
N LEU A 35 7.04 9.56 5.19
CA LEU A 35 6.81 10.68 4.28
C LEU A 35 5.64 11.55 4.75
N ALA A 36 4.55 10.95 5.23
CA ALA A 36 3.39 11.66 5.78
C ALA A 36 3.79 12.48 7.01
N ARG A 37 4.54 11.89 7.94
CA ARG A 37 5.04 12.56 9.16
C ARG A 37 5.83 13.84 8.86
N ARG A 38 6.59 13.86 7.77
CA ARG A 38 7.39 15.03 7.36
C ARG A 38 6.57 16.09 6.63
N ARG A 39 5.36 15.76 6.16
CA ARG A 39 4.56 16.61 5.30
C ARG A 39 3.33 17.17 6.00
N LEU A 40 2.73 16.42 6.89
CA LEU A 40 1.54 16.82 7.61
C LEU A 40 1.90 17.67 8.84
N PRO A 41 1.04 18.60 9.25
CA PRO A 41 1.12 19.20 10.58
C PRO A 41 1.08 18.11 11.65
N SER A 42 1.85 18.29 12.74
CA SER A 42 2.00 17.25 13.78
C SER A 42 0.67 16.75 14.33
N GLY A 43 -0.25 17.66 14.69
CA GLY A 43 -1.55 17.26 15.23
C GLY A 43 -2.42 16.48 14.23
N VAL A 44 -2.28 16.72 12.92
CA VAL A 44 -2.97 15.94 11.88
C VAL A 44 -2.34 14.57 11.75
N PHE A 45 -1.01 14.52 11.77
CA PHE A 45 -0.29 13.25 11.72
C PHE A 45 -0.62 12.39 12.94
N ASP A 46 -0.54 12.95 14.14
CA ASP A 46 -0.78 12.25 15.41
C ASP A 46 -2.23 11.72 15.49
N TYR A 47 -3.20 12.48 14.96
CA TYR A 47 -4.59 12.04 14.87
C TYR A 47 -4.77 10.79 13.98
N ILE A 48 -4.06 10.73 12.86
CA ILE A 48 -4.17 9.62 11.90
C ILE A 48 -3.34 8.42 12.34
N ASP A 49 -2.16 8.67 12.89
CA ASP A 49 -1.14 7.68 13.20
C ASP A 49 -1.35 7.03 14.58
N GLY A 50 -1.92 7.80 15.52
CA GLY A 50 -2.14 7.35 16.88
C GLY A 50 -3.33 6.42 17.05
N ALA A 51 -3.34 5.73 18.17
CA ALA A 51 -4.43 4.85 18.59
C ALA A 51 -4.89 5.16 20.01
N ALA A 52 -5.85 4.40 20.54
CA ALA A 52 -6.42 4.65 21.85
C ALA A 52 -5.47 4.28 22.99
N GLU A 53 -5.40 5.15 23.99
CA GLU A 53 -4.71 4.94 25.26
C GLU A 53 -3.22 4.55 25.09
N ASP A 54 -2.84 3.40 25.65
CA ASP A 54 -1.49 2.85 25.57
C ASP A 54 -1.15 2.16 24.23
N GLU A 55 -2.01 2.30 23.22
CA GLU A 55 -1.82 1.75 21.87
C GLU A 55 -1.60 0.23 21.80
N ARG A 56 -1.87 -0.50 22.88
CA ARG A 56 -1.62 -1.95 22.99
C ARG A 56 -2.35 -2.79 21.93
N THR A 57 -3.54 -2.35 21.53
CA THR A 57 -4.31 -3.06 20.50
C THR A 57 -3.71 -2.80 19.12
N TYR A 58 -3.23 -1.60 18.87
CA TYR A 58 -2.50 -1.25 17.67
C TYR A 58 -1.27 -2.15 17.49
N ASP A 59 -0.38 -2.20 18.49
CA ASP A 59 0.81 -3.04 18.47
C ASP A 59 0.48 -4.52 18.29
N ARG A 60 -0.60 -4.99 18.94
CA ARG A 60 -1.04 -6.39 18.85
C ARG A 60 -1.57 -6.73 17.46
N ASN A 61 -2.24 -5.79 16.80
CA ASN A 61 -2.73 -5.97 15.43
C ASN A 61 -1.56 -6.11 14.45
N GLU A 62 -0.54 -5.27 14.54
CA GLU A 62 0.67 -5.40 13.71
C GLU A 62 1.40 -6.71 14.00
N ALA A 63 1.65 -7.02 15.27
CA ALA A 63 2.32 -8.26 15.69
C ALA A 63 1.53 -9.52 15.26
N GLY A 64 0.21 -9.42 15.08
CA GLY A 64 -0.64 -10.49 14.58
C GLY A 64 -0.24 -10.95 13.18
N PHE A 65 0.02 -10.02 12.27
CA PHE A 65 0.49 -10.33 10.92
C PHE A 65 1.88 -10.97 10.92
N ALA A 66 2.78 -10.52 11.80
CA ALA A 66 4.13 -11.07 11.90
C ALA A 66 4.16 -12.55 12.34
N LYS A 67 3.09 -13.06 12.94
CA LYS A 67 2.96 -14.47 13.33
C LYS A 67 2.53 -15.38 12.20
N ILE A 68 2.09 -14.82 11.06
CA ILE A 68 1.61 -15.58 9.91
C ILE A 68 2.73 -15.66 8.89
N GLY A 69 3.19 -16.87 8.57
CA GLY A 69 4.22 -17.13 7.57
C GLY A 69 3.66 -17.83 6.35
N PHE A 70 4.29 -17.63 5.21
CA PHE A 70 4.02 -18.42 4.02
C PHE A 70 4.75 -19.77 4.12
N ALA A 71 4.07 -20.86 3.78
CA ALA A 71 4.67 -22.20 3.63
C ALA A 71 4.74 -22.56 2.13
N PRO A 72 5.70 -22.03 1.37
CA PRO A 72 5.75 -22.26 -0.06
C PRO A 72 6.08 -23.73 -0.35
N ARG A 73 5.42 -24.30 -1.37
CA ARG A 73 5.72 -25.62 -1.88
C ARG A 73 6.44 -25.49 -3.21
N VAL A 74 7.68 -25.96 -3.26
CA VAL A 74 8.49 -25.97 -4.49
C VAL A 74 8.03 -27.04 -5.47
N LEU A 75 8.37 -26.88 -6.75
CA LEU A 75 8.10 -27.84 -7.83
C LEU A 75 6.61 -28.17 -8.08
N ARG A 76 5.70 -27.23 -7.77
CA ARG A 76 4.26 -27.45 -8.00
C ARG A 76 3.81 -27.10 -9.42
N GLY A 77 4.66 -26.48 -10.23
CA GLY A 77 4.37 -26.18 -11.64
C GLY A 77 3.24 -25.17 -11.87
N ASN A 78 2.94 -24.32 -10.89
CA ASN A 78 1.91 -23.27 -11.05
C ASN A 78 2.47 -22.17 -11.96
N ALA A 79 2.16 -22.24 -13.25
CA ALA A 79 2.59 -21.24 -14.24
C ALA A 79 1.70 -19.98 -14.17
N GLU A 80 0.43 -20.14 -13.78
CA GLU A 80 -0.55 -19.06 -13.69
C GLU A 80 -1.10 -18.98 -12.27
N ILE A 81 -1.17 -17.77 -11.74
CA ILE A 81 -1.73 -17.49 -10.43
C ILE A 81 -3.00 -16.65 -10.63
N ASP A 82 -4.14 -17.25 -10.31
CA ASP A 82 -5.41 -16.54 -10.27
C ASP A 82 -5.73 -16.12 -8.82
N THR A 83 -5.77 -14.81 -8.57
CA THR A 83 -6.15 -14.20 -7.30
C THR A 83 -7.56 -13.63 -7.31
N SER A 84 -8.31 -13.85 -8.38
CA SER A 84 -9.65 -13.32 -8.52
C SER A 84 -10.64 -13.95 -7.54
N THR A 85 -11.70 -13.21 -7.24
CA THR A 85 -12.79 -13.69 -6.38
C THR A 85 -14.10 -13.01 -6.78
N THR A 86 -15.21 -13.50 -6.25
CA THR A 86 -16.52 -12.85 -6.38
C THR A 86 -17.00 -12.38 -5.03
N LEU A 87 -17.29 -11.08 -4.93
CA LEU A 87 -17.85 -10.47 -3.74
C LEU A 87 -19.17 -9.77 -4.08
N MET A 88 -20.25 -10.12 -3.39
CA MET A 88 -21.59 -9.55 -3.63
C MET A 88 -22.02 -9.58 -5.12
N GLY A 89 -21.72 -10.67 -5.81
CA GLY A 89 -22.01 -10.84 -7.24
C GLY A 89 -21.10 -10.07 -8.20
N LYS A 90 -20.10 -9.35 -7.70
CA LYS A 90 -19.10 -8.65 -8.52
C LYS A 90 -17.79 -9.42 -8.55
N HIS A 91 -17.24 -9.61 -9.73
CA HIS A 91 -15.91 -10.18 -9.92
C HIS A 91 -14.83 -9.15 -9.56
N LEU A 92 -13.87 -9.57 -8.73
CA LEU A 92 -12.73 -8.76 -8.28
C LEU A 92 -11.43 -9.42 -8.73
N PRO A 93 -10.43 -8.66 -9.18
CA PRO A 93 -9.14 -9.20 -9.61
C PRO A 93 -8.31 -9.75 -8.43
N VAL A 94 -8.56 -9.26 -7.22
CA VAL A 94 -7.96 -9.73 -5.97
C VAL A 94 -8.98 -9.60 -4.83
N PRO A 95 -8.91 -10.42 -3.76
CA PRO A 95 -9.82 -10.39 -2.63
C PRO A 95 -9.53 -9.21 -1.68
N LEU A 96 -9.61 -7.98 -2.20
CA LEU A 96 -9.29 -6.76 -1.48
C LEU A 96 -10.43 -5.75 -1.58
N VAL A 97 -10.82 -5.18 -0.45
CA VAL A 97 -11.78 -4.08 -0.33
C VAL A 97 -11.12 -2.94 0.44
N LEU A 98 -11.23 -1.72 -0.06
CA LEU A 98 -10.77 -0.55 0.66
C LEU A 98 -11.85 -0.13 1.67
N ALA A 99 -11.50 -0.16 2.94
CA ALA A 99 -12.39 0.23 4.03
C ALA A 99 -12.70 1.74 4.00
N PRO A 100 -13.85 2.16 4.52
CA PRO A 100 -14.14 3.57 4.68
C PRO A 100 -13.21 4.18 5.72
N THR A 101 -12.63 5.33 5.40
CA THR A 101 -11.82 6.13 6.32
C THR A 101 -12.38 7.54 6.36
N GLY A 102 -12.79 7.98 7.55
CA GLY A 102 -13.28 9.33 7.77
C GLY A 102 -12.15 10.37 7.67
N PHE A 103 -12.52 11.61 7.35
CA PHE A 103 -11.65 12.78 7.39
C PHE A 103 -10.37 12.71 6.53
N THR A 104 -10.33 11.94 5.46
CA THR A 104 -9.14 11.86 4.60
C THR A 104 -8.76 13.23 4.01
N ARG A 105 -9.72 14.16 3.92
CA ARG A 105 -9.45 15.55 3.47
C ARG A 105 -8.59 16.36 4.45
N ILE A 106 -8.46 15.97 5.69
CA ILE A 106 -7.54 16.62 6.64
C ILE A 106 -6.07 16.40 6.22
N ALA A 107 -5.80 15.26 5.58
CA ALA A 107 -4.47 14.93 5.09
C ALA A 107 -4.22 15.38 3.65
N HIS A 108 -5.26 15.39 2.80
CA HIS A 108 -5.12 15.72 1.40
C HIS A 108 -6.40 16.31 0.81
N SER A 109 -6.28 17.40 0.03
CA SER A 109 -7.42 18.13 -0.54
C SER A 109 -8.39 17.29 -1.38
N GLN A 110 -7.91 16.26 -2.07
CA GLN A 110 -8.75 15.35 -2.84
C GLN A 110 -9.39 14.25 -1.99
N GLY A 111 -8.86 13.96 -0.80
CA GLY A 111 -9.44 13.04 0.18
C GLY A 111 -9.98 11.75 -0.43
N GLU A 112 -11.20 11.41 -0.07
CA GLU A 112 -11.92 10.21 -0.47
C GLU A 112 -12.08 10.08 -1.99
N LEU A 113 -12.18 11.20 -2.73
CA LEU A 113 -12.28 11.17 -4.19
C LEU A 113 -11.03 10.58 -4.86
N ALA A 114 -9.84 10.87 -4.31
CA ALA A 114 -8.60 10.29 -4.83
C ALA A 114 -8.55 8.77 -4.58
N VAL A 115 -9.02 8.34 -3.40
CA VAL A 115 -9.11 6.91 -3.05
C VAL A 115 -10.09 6.20 -3.96
N ALA A 116 -11.31 6.73 -4.10
CA ALA A 116 -12.35 6.14 -4.96
C ALA A 116 -11.90 6.00 -6.41
N ARG A 117 -11.28 7.04 -6.98
CA ARG A 117 -10.73 6.97 -8.35
C ARG A 117 -9.61 5.93 -8.50
N SER A 118 -8.78 5.78 -7.46
CA SER A 118 -7.68 4.81 -7.48
C SER A 118 -8.21 3.38 -7.34
N ALA A 119 -9.19 3.18 -6.47
CA ALA A 119 -9.90 1.91 -6.32
C ALA A 119 -10.58 1.49 -7.63
N ALA A 120 -11.32 2.41 -8.26
CA ALA A 120 -11.99 2.14 -9.54
C ALA A 120 -10.98 1.75 -10.64
N ARG A 121 -9.83 2.43 -10.73
CA ARG A 121 -8.78 2.06 -11.70
C ARG A 121 -8.18 0.68 -11.43
N ALA A 122 -8.15 0.26 -10.19
CA ALA A 122 -7.64 -1.06 -9.78
C ALA A 122 -8.72 -2.16 -9.84
N GLY A 123 -9.97 -1.82 -10.18
CA GLY A 123 -11.10 -2.76 -10.15
C GLY A 123 -11.50 -3.20 -8.74
N LEU A 124 -11.20 -2.39 -7.73
CA LEU A 124 -11.45 -2.68 -6.32
C LEU A 124 -12.66 -1.90 -5.78
N PRO A 125 -13.47 -2.50 -4.89
CA PRO A 125 -14.51 -1.77 -4.19
C PRO A 125 -13.90 -0.85 -3.13
N TYR A 126 -14.56 0.28 -2.92
CA TYR A 126 -14.31 1.22 -1.85
C TYR A 126 -15.62 1.51 -1.14
N ALA A 127 -15.66 1.39 0.18
CA ALA A 127 -16.82 1.64 1.01
C ALA A 127 -16.85 3.09 1.52
#